data_137f504f348580081c495c5836037888
#
_entry.id   137f504f348580081c495c5836037888
#
_cell.length_a   1.000
_cell.length_b   1.000
_cell.length_c   1.000
_cell.angle_alpha   90.00
_cell.angle_beta   90.00
_cell.angle_gamma   90.00
#
_symmetry.space_group_name_H-M   'P 1'
#
loop_
_entity.id
_entity.type
_entity.pdbx_description
1 polymer ?
#
loop_
_entity_poly.entity_id
_entity_poly.type
_entity_poly.pdbx_seq_one_letter_code
_entity_poly.pdbx_strand_id
1 'polypeptide(L)'
;PDEATIKNNPTQTLGYIPEPGDIWYANLPNYKGEYDNVIDPNDRMYVGNPKDPEIIYGFGPSMKWKNWDFSFFFQGAAKTSLLMSGIHPYGNVTIYGLFKYIADDHWSPDNPNLNAKYPRLTANDNANNAAASTYWLRNGAFLKLKNAEIGYTHKGWRFYVSGQNLLTFSPFDHWDPEMSNGNGLKYPTQRVFNFGVQVSFNN
;
A
#
# COMPACT_ATOMS: atom_id res chain seq x y z
N PRO A 1 17.23 2.26 16.02
CA PRO A 1 17.92 2.21 17.30
C PRO A 1 18.87 3.38 17.48
N ASP A 2 19.34 3.63 18.68
CA ASP A 2 20.51 4.43 19.00
C ASP A 2 21.75 3.53 19.21
N GLU A 3 22.93 4.14 19.42
CA GLU A 3 24.16 3.38 19.62
C GLU A 3 24.12 2.46 20.85
N ALA A 4 23.44 2.89 21.91
CA ALA A 4 23.31 2.08 23.12
C ALA A 4 22.44 0.83 22.87
N THR A 5 21.37 0.98 22.12
CA THR A 5 20.51 -0.13 21.68
C THR A 5 21.32 -1.12 20.83
N ILE A 6 22.08 -0.65 19.85
CA ILE A 6 22.90 -1.50 18.97
C ILE A 6 23.92 -2.31 19.79
N LYS A 7 24.57 -1.67 20.75
CA LYS A 7 25.63 -2.29 21.54
C LYS A 7 25.12 -3.33 22.55
N ASN A 8 23.92 -3.13 23.08
CA ASN A 8 23.40 -3.92 24.21
C ASN A 8 22.39 -5.00 23.78
N ASN A 9 22.07 -5.11 22.50
CA ASN A 9 21.10 -6.07 21.97
C ASN A 9 21.78 -7.14 21.09
N PRO A 10 21.06 -8.21 20.71
CA PRO A 10 21.57 -9.26 19.86
C PRO A 10 22.20 -8.72 18.57
N THR A 11 23.29 -9.33 18.11
CA THR A 11 23.97 -8.92 16.88
C THR A 11 23.05 -9.14 15.67
N GLN A 12 22.84 -8.10 14.86
CA GLN A 12 22.03 -8.17 13.64
C GLN A 12 22.89 -8.37 12.40
N THR A 13 22.64 -9.45 11.64
CA THR A 13 23.46 -9.92 10.52
C THR A 13 22.71 -10.02 9.20
N LEU A 14 21.85 -9.04 8.90
CA LEU A 14 21.00 -9.05 7.72
C LEU A 14 21.65 -8.39 6.47
N GLY A 15 22.94 -8.64 6.27
CA GLY A 15 23.69 -8.17 5.09
C GLY A 15 24.13 -6.71 5.13
N TYR A 16 23.99 -6.06 6.30
CA TYR A 16 24.45 -4.69 6.53
C TYR A 16 24.77 -4.50 8.02
N ILE A 17 25.78 -3.73 8.35
CA ILE A 17 26.10 -3.38 9.74
C ILE A 17 25.15 -2.26 10.17
N PRO A 18 24.25 -2.49 11.15
CA PRO A 18 23.29 -1.49 11.56
C PRO A 18 23.96 -0.27 12.21
N GLU A 19 23.43 0.88 11.89
CA GLU A 19 23.81 2.16 12.48
C GLU A 19 22.59 2.85 13.09
N PRO A 20 22.77 3.90 13.92
CA PRO A 20 21.65 4.66 14.46
C PRO A 20 20.68 5.12 13.36
N GLY A 21 19.38 4.93 13.60
CA GLY A 21 18.33 5.24 12.63
C GLY A 21 17.99 4.12 11.64
N ASP A 22 18.71 3.00 11.63
CA ASP A 22 18.33 1.82 10.86
C ASP A 22 17.19 1.04 11.51
N ILE A 23 16.54 0.17 10.74
CA ILE A 23 15.51 -0.74 11.26
C ILE A 23 16.17 -1.78 12.15
N TRP A 24 15.59 -2.00 13.33
CA TRP A 24 15.98 -3.07 14.24
C TRP A 24 14.93 -4.15 14.28
N TYR A 25 15.36 -5.40 14.19
CA TYR A 25 14.47 -6.55 14.14
C TYR A 25 14.44 -7.29 15.48
N ALA A 26 13.43 -8.11 15.68
CA ALA A 26 13.32 -8.94 16.86
C ALA A 26 14.15 -10.22 16.67
N ASN A 27 14.91 -10.60 17.69
CA ASN A 27 15.45 -11.96 17.83
C ASN A 27 14.28 -12.86 18.24
N LEU A 28 13.98 -13.89 17.46
CA LEU A 28 12.89 -14.83 17.69
C LEU A 28 13.42 -16.14 18.29
N PRO A 29 12.65 -16.80 19.15
CA PRO A 29 13.06 -18.10 19.66
C PRO A 29 12.96 -19.16 18.56
N ASN A 30 13.87 -20.13 18.61
CA ASN A 30 13.78 -21.32 17.78
C ASN A 30 12.57 -22.20 18.16
N TYR A 31 12.38 -23.33 17.46
CA TYR A 31 11.26 -24.25 17.71
C TYR A 31 11.25 -24.88 19.13
N LYS A 32 12.35 -24.76 19.89
CA LYS A 32 12.45 -25.20 21.30
C LYS A 32 12.17 -24.06 22.29
N GLY A 33 11.98 -22.83 21.82
CA GLY A 33 11.80 -21.65 22.66
C GLY A 33 13.10 -21.01 23.13
N GLU A 34 14.24 -21.35 22.55
CA GLU A 34 15.57 -20.85 22.92
C GLU A 34 15.96 -19.68 22.00
N TYR A 35 16.62 -18.66 22.56
CA TYR A 35 17.16 -17.52 21.82
C TYR A 35 18.67 -17.70 21.61
N ASP A 36 19.15 -17.43 20.39
CA ASP A 36 20.57 -17.57 20.05
C ASP A 36 21.36 -16.24 20.15
N ASN A 37 20.68 -15.12 20.45
CA ASN A 37 21.23 -13.77 20.52
C ASN A 37 21.84 -13.26 19.21
N VAL A 38 21.37 -13.79 18.08
CA VAL A 38 21.72 -13.31 16.73
C VAL A 38 20.44 -13.04 15.98
N ILE A 39 20.34 -11.88 15.34
CA ILE A 39 19.23 -11.56 14.43
C ILE A 39 19.68 -11.85 13.02
N ASP A 40 19.13 -12.90 12.43
CA ASP A 40 19.50 -13.40 11.12
C ASP A 40 18.28 -13.85 10.28
N PRO A 41 18.44 -14.41 9.08
CA PRO A 41 17.31 -14.88 8.28
C PRO A 41 16.46 -16.00 8.91
N ASN A 42 16.89 -16.63 10.01
CA ASN A 42 16.09 -17.61 10.75
C ASN A 42 15.03 -16.95 11.64
N ASP A 43 15.20 -15.66 11.97
CA ASP A 43 14.23 -14.87 12.74
C ASP A 43 13.03 -14.45 11.88
N ARG A 44 12.40 -15.40 11.21
CA ARG A 44 11.23 -15.16 10.37
C ARG A 44 10.03 -15.89 10.88
N MET A 45 8.90 -15.20 10.83
CA MET A 45 7.62 -15.79 11.17
C MET A 45 6.54 -15.36 10.18
N TYR A 46 5.46 -16.12 10.10
CA TYR A 46 4.29 -15.72 9.33
C TYR A 46 3.57 -14.61 10.06
N VAL A 47 3.36 -13.48 9.37
CA VAL A 47 2.67 -12.30 9.92
C VAL A 47 1.72 -11.69 8.90
N GLY A 48 0.64 -11.07 9.42
CA GLY A 48 -0.35 -10.40 8.58
C GLY A 48 -1.29 -11.34 7.85
N ASN A 49 -1.96 -10.81 6.85
CA ASN A 49 -2.83 -11.57 5.95
C ASN A 49 -2.06 -11.92 4.66
N PRO A 50 -2.52 -12.89 3.86
CA PRO A 50 -1.91 -13.18 2.57
C PRO A 50 -1.98 -11.98 1.62
N LYS A 51 -1.11 -11.99 0.61
CA LYS A 51 -1.13 -11.00 -0.48
C LYS A 51 -2.44 -11.06 -1.27
N ASP A 52 -2.90 -12.28 -1.56
CA ASP A 52 -4.16 -12.49 -2.25
C ASP A 52 -5.30 -12.39 -1.23
N PRO A 53 -6.31 -11.53 -1.46
CA PRO A 53 -7.36 -11.30 -0.48
C PRO A 53 -8.15 -12.57 -0.14
N GLU A 54 -8.36 -12.84 1.15
CA GLU A 54 -9.26 -13.91 1.58
C GLU A 54 -10.74 -13.56 1.33
N ILE A 55 -11.07 -12.26 1.29
CA ILE A 55 -12.41 -11.77 1.08
C ILE A 55 -12.41 -10.77 -0.08
N ILE A 56 -13.19 -11.09 -1.12
CA ILE A 56 -13.52 -10.16 -2.20
C ILE A 56 -15.03 -9.96 -2.17
N TYR A 57 -15.48 -8.72 -2.22
CA TYR A 57 -16.89 -8.38 -2.17
C TYR A 57 -17.25 -7.28 -3.14
N GLY A 58 -18.52 -7.27 -3.57
CA GLY A 58 -19.06 -6.23 -4.42
C GLY A 58 -20.55 -6.10 -4.25
N PHE A 59 -21.05 -4.88 -4.37
CA PHE A 59 -22.48 -4.57 -4.33
C PHE A 59 -22.76 -3.34 -5.18
N GLY A 60 -23.96 -3.28 -5.75
CA GLY A 60 -24.31 -2.17 -6.63
C GLY A 60 -25.81 -1.98 -6.72
N PRO A 61 -26.39 -0.96 -6.10
CA PRO A 61 -27.77 -0.57 -6.29
C PRO A 61 -27.98 0.04 -7.67
N SER A 62 -29.12 -0.30 -8.28
CA SER A 62 -29.66 0.41 -9.45
C SER A 62 -31.09 0.82 -9.14
N MET A 63 -31.44 2.06 -9.43
CA MET A 63 -32.77 2.58 -9.17
C MET A 63 -33.25 3.51 -10.29
N LYS A 64 -34.56 3.54 -10.47
CA LYS A 64 -35.25 4.48 -11.34
C LYS A 64 -36.24 5.30 -10.55
N TRP A 65 -36.22 6.60 -10.80
CA TRP A 65 -37.17 7.51 -10.21
C TRP A 65 -37.67 8.50 -11.26
N LYS A 66 -38.92 8.33 -11.69
CA LYS A 66 -39.52 9.08 -12.81
C LYS A 66 -38.64 8.92 -14.09
N ASN A 67 -38.06 10.01 -14.55
CA ASN A 67 -37.23 10.07 -15.74
C ASN A 67 -35.73 9.88 -15.45
N TRP A 68 -35.35 9.74 -14.18
CA TRP A 68 -33.98 9.53 -13.74
C TRP A 68 -33.68 8.04 -13.52
N ASP A 69 -32.49 7.64 -13.88
CA ASP A 69 -31.90 6.37 -13.51
C ASP A 69 -30.52 6.56 -12.90
N PHE A 70 -30.19 5.74 -11.91
CA PHE A 70 -28.95 5.79 -11.16
C PHE A 70 -28.42 4.36 -10.99
N SER A 71 -27.15 4.19 -11.18
CA SER A 71 -26.47 2.94 -10.85
C SER A 71 -25.11 3.22 -10.22
N PHE A 72 -24.75 2.39 -9.24
CA PHE A 72 -23.46 2.47 -8.56
C PHE A 72 -22.96 1.04 -8.40
N PHE A 73 -21.64 0.84 -8.52
CA PHE A 73 -21.02 -0.42 -8.21
C PHE A 73 -19.78 -0.20 -7.36
N PHE A 74 -19.82 -0.80 -6.18
CA PHE A 74 -18.71 -0.84 -5.25
C PHE A 74 -18.05 -2.22 -5.29
N GLN A 75 -16.72 -2.24 -5.24
CA GLN A 75 -15.93 -3.45 -5.11
C GLN A 75 -14.87 -3.24 -4.05
N GLY A 76 -14.62 -4.25 -3.25
CA GLY A 76 -13.61 -4.20 -2.22
C GLY A 76 -12.93 -5.53 -1.98
N ALA A 77 -11.84 -5.45 -1.25
CA ALA A 77 -11.09 -6.59 -0.74
C ALA A 77 -10.79 -6.38 0.73
N ALA A 78 -10.74 -7.48 1.48
CA ALA A 78 -10.41 -7.48 2.88
C ALA A 78 -9.56 -8.70 3.24
N LYS A 79 -8.97 -8.68 4.43
CA LYS A 79 -8.00 -9.70 4.87
C LYS A 79 -6.90 -9.92 3.84
N THR A 80 -6.24 -8.85 3.47
CA THR A 80 -5.08 -8.85 2.59
C THR A 80 -4.02 -7.90 3.14
N SER A 81 -2.77 -8.29 2.99
CA SER A 81 -1.63 -7.45 3.32
C SER A 81 -0.92 -7.02 2.04
N LEU A 82 -0.37 -5.82 2.09
CA LEU A 82 0.44 -5.23 1.05
C LEU A 82 1.86 -5.04 1.58
N LEU A 83 2.84 -5.64 0.92
CA LEU A 83 4.25 -5.47 1.24
C LEU A 83 4.83 -4.35 0.36
N MET A 84 5.26 -3.27 1.00
CA MET A 84 6.08 -2.25 0.36
C MET A 84 7.48 -2.83 0.13
N SER A 85 7.95 -2.87 -1.11
CA SER A 85 9.25 -3.45 -1.47
C SER A 85 9.89 -2.67 -2.62
N GLY A 86 11.21 -2.71 -2.71
CA GLY A 86 11.94 -1.90 -3.69
C GLY A 86 11.76 -0.40 -3.46
N ILE A 87 11.60 -0.01 -2.20
CA ILE A 87 11.44 1.39 -1.80
C ILE A 87 12.79 2.08 -1.82
N HIS A 88 12.91 3.09 -2.65
CA HIS A 88 14.11 3.93 -2.67
C HIS A 88 14.08 4.96 -1.53
N PRO A 89 15.23 5.23 -0.89
CA PRO A 89 16.60 4.89 -1.28
C PRO A 89 17.16 3.61 -0.66
N TYR A 90 16.38 2.76 -0.03
CA TYR A 90 16.89 1.61 0.74
C TYR A 90 17.36 0.43 -0.11
N GLY A 91 17.04 0.42 -1.40
CA GLY A 91 17.57 -0.53 -2.38
C GLY A 91 17.86 0.22 -3.67
N ASN A 92 18.92 -0.09 -4.37
CA ASN A 92 19.38 0.50 -5.64
C ASN A 92 19.09 2.01 -5.82
N VAL A 93 19.78 2.83 -5.05
CA VAL A 93 19.60 4.29 -5.01
C VAL A 93 20.06 5.03 -6.27
N THR A 94 20.76 4.35 -7.19
CA THR A 94 21.45 5.01 -8.31
C THR A 94 20.54 5.37 -9.47
N ILE A 95 19.33 4.78 -9.56
CA ILE A 95 18.46 4.90 -10.73
C ILE A 95 17.19 5.72 -10.46
N TYR A 96 16.74 5.79 -9.21
CA TYR A 96 15.48 6.41 -8.85
C TYR A 96 15.62 7.50 -7.79
N GLY A 97 14.83 8.54 -7.91
CA GLY A 97 14.79 9.62 -6.92
C GLY A 97 14.15 9.20 -5.58
N LEU A 98 14.37 10.02 -4.58
CA LEU A 98 13.77 9.85 -3.26
C LEU A 98 12.28 10.18 -3.30
N PHE A 99 11.44 9.31 -2.74
CA PHE A 99 10.02 9.62 -2.55
C PHE A 99 9.83 10.75 -1.54
N LYS A 100 8.96 11.69 -1.88
CA LYS A 100 8.69 12.85 -1.03
C LYS A 100 8.27 12.47 0.39
N TYR A 101 7.39 11.48 0.56
CA TYR A 101 6.90 11.04 1.85
C TYR A 101 8.01 10.43 2.74
N ILE A 102 9.10 9.92 2.15
CA ILE A 102 10.28 9.47 2.87
C ILE A 102 11.15 10.67 3.23
N ALA A 103 11.35 11.60 2.30
CA ALA A 103 12.13 12.81 2.54
C ALA A 103 11.57 13.66 3.68
N ASP A 104 10.23 13.72 3.76
CA ASP A 104 9.53 14.54 4.74
C ASP A 104 9.58 13.98 6.17
N ASP A 105 9.74 12.66 6.36
CA ASP A 105 9.62 12.03 7.69
C ASP A 105 10.58 10.83 7.83
N HIS A 106 11.87 11.05 7.69
CA HIS A 106 12.92 10.06 7.93
C HIS A 106 13.77 10.45 9.12
N TRP A 107 14.41 9.46 9.73
CA TRP A 107 15.41 9.67 10.76
C TRP A 107 16.70 10.29 10.15
N SER A 108 17.29 11.27 10.83
CA SER A 108 18.61 11.80 10.46
C SER A 108 19.43 12.16 11.73
N PRO A 109 20.76 12.22 11.65
CA PRO A 109 21.58 12.66 12.76
C PRO A 109 21.25 14.09 13.25
N ASP A 110 20.83 14.96 12.34
CA ASP A 110 20.43 16.34 12.65
C ASP A 110 19.03 16.42 13.28
N ASN A 111 18.21 15.39 13.06
CA ASN A 111 16.90 15.24 13.68
C ASN A 111 16.69 13.77 14.09
N PRO A 112 17.27 13.36 15.25
CA PRO A 112 17.26 11.95 15.70
C PRO A 112 15.90 11.57 16.30
N ASN A 113 14.84 11.72 15.53
CA ASN A 113 13.48 11.38 15.92
C ASN A 113 13.26 9.86 15.85
N LEU A 114 13.18 9.20 17.00
CA LEU A 114 12.91 7.76 17.10
C LEU A 114 11.50 7.38 16.63
N ASN A 115 10.60 8.34 16.47
CA ASN A 115 9.25 8.15 15.95
C ASN A 115 9.13 8.49 14.46
N ALA A 116 10.26 8.76 13.76
CA ALA A 116 10.25 8.96 12.31
C ALA A 116 9.64 7.74 11.61
N LYS A 117 8.80 7.99 10.61
CA LYS A 117 8.10 6.92 9.86
C LYS A 117 9.03 6.12 8.95
N TYR A 118 10.21 6.66 8.65
CA TYR A 118 11.17 6.02 7.76
C TYR A 118 12.56 6.01 8.40
N PRO A 119 13.34 4.95 8.14
CA PRO A 119 14.69 4.84 8.65
C PRO A 119 15.62 5.86 8.00
N ARG A 120 16.85 5.94 8.49
CA ARG A 120 17.86 6.83 7.92
C ARG A 120 18.09 6.57 6.43
N LEU A 121 18.42 7.62 5.71
CA LEU A 121 18.82 7.53 4.30
C LEU A 121 20.26 7.05 4.18
N THR A 122 20.53 6.22 3.18
CA THR A 122 21.86 5.71 2.88
C THR A 122 22.23 5.99 1.42
N ALA A 123 23.50 6.32 1.17
CA ALA A 123 23.99 6.52 -0.20
C ALA A 123 24.18 5.21 -0.97
N ASN A 124 24.31 4.10 -0.26
CA ASN A 124 24.47 2.75 -0.81
C ASN A 124 23.26 1.88 -0.45
N ASP A 125 23.14 0.75 -1.11
CA ASP A 125 22.14 -0.25 -0.78
C ASP A 125 22.25 -0.66 0.69
N ASN A 126 21.11 -0.61 1.38
CA ASN A 126 21.00 -1.02 2.77
C ASN A 126 20.04 -2.22 2.84
N ALA A 127 20.62 -3.42 2.74
CA ALA A 127 19.87 -4.68 2.76
C ALA A 127 19.07 -4.84 4.05
N ASN A 128 19.56 -4.30 5.17
CA ASN A 128 18.85 -4.29 6.44
C ASN A 128 17.55 -3.51 6.35
N ASN A 129 17.60 -2.25 5.91
CA ASN A 129 16.40 -1.41 5.82
C ASN A 129 15.47 -1.83 4.68
N ALA A 130 15.98 -2.54 3.67
CA ALA A 130 15.19 -3.07 2.56
C ALA A 130 14.55 -4.44 2.83
N ALA A 131 14.91 -5.12 3.92
CA ALA A 131 14.43 -6.46 4.23
C ALA A 131 12.91 -6.51 4.39
N ALA A 132 12.29 -7.54 3.79
CA ALA A 132 10.86 -7.78 3.94
C ALA A 132 10.53 -8.05 5.42
N SER A 133 9.66 -7.23 6.00
CA SER A 133 9.38 -7.25 7.43
C SER A 133 8.03 -6.62 7.74
N THR A 134 7.61 -6.71 9.00
CA THR A 134 6.42 -6.03 9.51
C THR A 134 6.51 -4.52 9.36
N TYR A 135 7.72 -3.96 9.31
CA TYR A 135 7.94 -2.53 9.07
C TYR A 135 7.38 -2.07 7.71
N TRP A 136 7.51 -2.90 6.68
CA TRP A 136 7.04 -2.61 5.32
C TRP A 136 5.66 -3.22 5.01
N LEU A 137 5.10 -4.01 5.93
CA LEU A 137 3.80 -4.63 5.75
C LEU A 137 2.69 -3.63 6.08
N ARG A 138 1.71 -3.52 5.18
CA ARG A 138 0.55 -2.62 5.31
C ARG A 138 -0.74 -3.40 5.17
N ASN A 139 -1.82 -2.86 5.72
CA ASN A 139 -3.16 -3.36 5.46
C ASN A 139 -3.56 -3.01 4.03
N GLY A 140 -3.78 -4.02 3.20
CA GLY A 140 -4.15 -3.88 1.79
C GLY A 140 -5.67 -3.81 1.54
N ALA A 141 -6.50 -3.77 2.58
CA ALA A 141 -7.95 -3.70 2.44
C ALA A 141 -8.40 -2.40 1.76
N PHE A 142 -9.44 -2.48 0.94
CA PHE A 142 -10.01 -1.30 0.29
C PHE A 142 -11.48 -1.49 -0.06
N LEU A 143 -12.16 -0.38 -0.30
CA LEU A 143 -13.46 -0.28 -0.94
C LEU A 143 -13.39 0.80 -2.01
N LYS A 144 -13.77 0.47 -3.25
CA LYS A 144 -13.75 1.41 -4.39
C LYS A 144 -15.13 1.57 -5.00
N LEU A 145 -15.48 2.80 -5.33
CA LEU A 145 -16.58 3.10 -6.25
C LEU A 145 -16.05 2.90 -7.68
N LYS A 146 -16.26 1.69 -8.20
CA LYS A 146 -15.75 1.24 -9.50
C LYS A 146 -16.50 1.88 -10.65
N ASN A 147 -17.83 1.94 -10.54
CA ASN A 147 -18.68 2.53 -11.57
C ASN A 147 -19.80 3.33 -10.90
N ALA A 148 -20.13 4.45 -11.50
CA ALA A 148 -21.34 5.21 -11.21
C ALA A 148 -21.89 5.77 -12.50
N GLU A 149 -23.22 5.76 -12.65
CA GLU A 149 -23.91 6.33 -13.78
C GLU A 149 -25.20 7.03 -13.33
N ILE A 150 -25.47 8.17 -13.90
CA ILE A 150 -26.70 8.94 -13.75
C ILE A 150 -27.24 9.21 -15.15
N GLY A 151 -28.46 8.80 -15.42
CA GLY A 151 -29.17 9.06 -16.67
C GLY A 151 -30.46 9.83 -16.49
N TYR A 152 -30.84 10.60 -17.48
CA TYR A 152 -32.14 11.27 -17.58
C TYR A 152 -32.77 10.97 -18.94
N THR A 153 -33.99 10.45 -18.93
CA THR A 153 -34.72 10.08 -20.17
C THR A 153 -35.88 11.03 -20.39
N HIS A 154 -35.98 11.61 -21.61
CA HIS A 154 -37.07 12.45 -22.04
C HIS A 154 -37.44 12.17 -23.49
N LYS A 155 -38.71 11.81 -23.77
CA LYS A 155 -39.26 11.59 -25.13
C LYS A 155 -38.37 10.70 -26.02
N GLY A 156 -37.89 9.56 -25.49
CA GLY A 156 -37.05 8.61 -26.24
C GLY A 156 -35.54 8.98 -26.25
N TRP A 157 -35.15 10.12 -25.72
CA TRP A 157 -33.75 10.51 -25.57
C TRP A 157 -33.28 10.28 -24.13
N ARG A 158 -32.21 9.54 -23.95
CA ARG A 158 -31.54 9.38 -22.64
C ARG A 158 -30.16 10.04 -22.69
N PHE A 159 -29.96 11.01 -21.83
CA PHE A 159 -28.65 11.64 -21.57
C PHE A 159 -28.07 11.02 -20.31
N TYR A 160 -26.80 10.68 -20.33
CA TYR A 160 -26.16 10.09 -19.16
C TYR A 160 -24.73 10.57 -18.96
N VAL A 161 -24.31 10.54 -17.71
CA VAL A 161 -22.92 10.73 -17.27
C VAL A 161 -22.53 9.47 -16.50
N SER A 162 -21.39 8.90 -16.86
CA SER A 162 -20.82 7.79 -16.11
C SER A 162 -19.36 8.02 -15.74
N GLY A 163 -18.94 7.37 -14.69
CA GLY A 163 -17.57 7.43 -14.24
C GLY A 163 -17.05 6.07 -13.77
N GLN A 164 -15.75 5.86 -13.94
CA GLN A 164 -15.06 4.66 -13.48
C GLN A 164 -13.93 5.00 -12.52
N ASN A 165 -13.70 4.13 -11.54
CA ASN A 165 -12.66 4.27 -10.50
C ASN A 165 -12.72 5.61 -9.76
N LEU A 166 -13.92 6.03 -9.35
CA LEU A 166 -14.20 7.39 -8.88
C LEU A 166 -13.64 7.66 -7.48
N LEU A 167 -13.79 6.71 -6.56
CA LEU A 167 -13.38 6.86 -5.17
C LEU A 167 -12.69 5.59 -4.68
N THR A 168 -11.69 5.76 -3.82
CA THR A 168 -11.00 4.67 -3.13
C THR A 168 -10.95 4.98 -1.64
N PHE A 169 -11.43 4.06 -0.83
CA PHE A 169 -11.33 4.09 0.61
C PHE A 169 -10.39 2.96 1.04
N SER A 170 -9.27 3.28 1.66
CA SER A 170 -8.27 2.32 2.12
C SER A 170 -7.49 2.92 3.29
N PRO A 171 -7.02 2.11 4.24
CA PRO A 171 -6.04 2.55 5.23
C PRO A 171 -4.65 2.77 4.62
N PHE A 172 -4.41 2.33 3.39
CA PHE A 172 -3.19 2.52 2.64
C PHE A 172 -3.36 3.67 1.64
N ASP A 173 -2.47 4.67 1.69
CA ASP A 173 -2.59 5.96 0.99
C ASP A 173 -1.41 6.31 0.05
N HIS A 174 -0.36 5.47 -0.01
CA HIS A 174 0.80 5.78 -0.85
C HIS A 174 0.55 5.56 -2.35
N TRP A 175 -0.24 4.53 -2.70
CA TRP A 175 -0.71 4.27 -4.06
C TRP A 175 -2.02 3.48 -4.04
N ASP A 176 -2.59 3.26 -5.22
CA ASP A 176 -3.82 2.47 -5.34
C ASP A 176 -3.60 1.04 -4.81
N PRO A 177 -4.35 0.58 -3.79
CA PRO A 177 -4.15 -0.75 -3.19
C PRO A 177 -4.35 -1.90 -4.19
N GLU A 178 -5.10 -1.72 -5.28
CA GLU A 178 -5.20 -2.73 -6.35
C GLU A 178 -3.89 -2.96 -7.11
N MET A 179 -2.92 -2.05 -7.00
CA MET A 179 -1.59 -2.25 -7.57
C MET A 179 -0.78 -3.28 -6.79
N SER A 180 -1.25 -3.70 -5.62
CA SER A 180 -0.64 -4.72 -4.77
C SER A 180 0.79 -4.37 -4.32
N ASN A 181 1.61 -5.39 -4.00
CA ASN A 181 2.97 -5.25 -3.48
C ASN A 181 3.89 -4.46 -4.43
N GLY A 182 4.90 -3.83 -3.86
CA GLY A 182 5.95 -3.13 -4.60
C GLY A 182 6.23 -1.73 -4.06
N ASN A 183 6.61 -0.83 -4.95
CA ASN A 183 6.96 0.56 -4.65
C ASN A 183 5.99 1.60 -5.23
N GLY A 184 4.86 1.16 -5.80
CA GLY A 184 3.90 2.05 -6.42
C GLY A 184 4.30 2.60 -7.80
N LEU A 185 5.50 2.30 -8.31
CA LEU A 185 5.98 2.76 -9.62
C LEU A 185 5.39 1.90 -10.77
N LYS A 186 4.08 1.75 -10.78
CA LYS A 186 3.31 1.09 -11.83
C LYS A 186 2.38 2.11 -12.49
N TYR A 187 1.85 1.75 -13.63
CA TYR A 187 0.85 2.60 -14.28
C TYR A 187 -0.39 2.74 -13.37
N PRO A 188 -0.77 3.96 -12.99
CA PRO A 188 -1.86 4.15 -12.03
C PRO A 188 -3.20 3.81 -12.64
N THR A 189 -4.12 3.32 -11.82
CA THR A 189 -5.52 3.10 -12.20
C THR A 189 -6.17 4.43 -12.60
N GLN A 190 -6.65 4.51 -13.83
CA GLN A 190 -7.22 5.74 -14.37
C GLN A 190 -8.64 5.96 -13.84
N ARG A 191 -8.96 7.24 -13.63
CA ARG A 191 -10.33 7.71 -13.43
C ARG A 191 -10.87 8.18 -14.78
N VAL A 192 -12.02 7.64 -15.19
CA VAL A 192 -12.62 7.93 -16.51
C VAL A 192 -14.00 8.52 -16.30
N PHE A 193 -14.33 9.56 -17.05
CA PHE A 193 -15.66 10.15 -17.12
C PHE A 193 -16.16 10.10 -18.56
N ASN A 194 -17.40 9.65 -18.75
CA ASN A 194 -18.05 9.59 -20.03
C ASN A 194 -19.36 10.37 -20.00
N PHE A 195 -19.67 11.01 -21.12
CA PHE A 195 -20.94 11.64 -21.40
C PHE A 195 -21.54 10.96 -22.61
N GLY A 196 -22.81 10.60 -22.57
CA GLY A 196 -23.41 9.91 -23.67
C GLY A 196 -24.89 10.25 -23.87
N VAL A 197 -25.35 9.98 -25.07
CA VAL A 197 -26.75 10.13 -25.48
C VAL A 197 -27.18 8.82 -26.14
N GLN A 198 -28.34 8.32 -25.73
CA GLN A 198 -29.03 7.17 -26.35
C GLN A 198 -30.37 7.61 -26.90
N VAL A 199 -30.71 7.16 -28.08
CA VAL A 199 -31.99 7.46 -28.74
C VAL A 199 -32.74 6.16 -29.00
N SER A 200 -33.97 6.08 -28.52
CA SER A 200 -34.88 4.95 -28.79
C SER A 200 -35.92 5.39 -29.81
N PHE A 201 -35.92 4.73 -30.97
CA PHE A 201 -36.95 4.93 -31.98
C PHE A 201 -38.04 3.88 -31.72
N ASN A 202 -39.19 4.34 -31.22
CA ASN A 202 -40.39 3.49 -31.15
C ASN A 202 -40.98 3.45 -32.55
N ASN A 203 -40.99 2.27 -33.18
CA ASN A 203 -41.80 1.98 -34.37
C ASN A 203 -43.23 1.81 -33.92
#